data_fe209bfb455bb83fcf3e5628afae1fe1
#
_entry.id   fe209bfb455bb83fcf3e5628afae1fe1
#
_cell.length_a   1.000
_cell.length_b   1.000
_cell.length_c   1.000
_cell.angle_alpha   90.00
_cell.angle_beta   90.00
_cell.angle_gamma   90.00
#
_symmetry.space_group_name_H-M   'P 1'
#
loop_
_entity.id
_entity.type
_entity.pdbx_description
1 polymer ?
#
loop_
_entity_poly.entity_id
_entity_poly.type
_entity_poly.pdbx_seq_one_letter_code
_entity_poly.pdbx_strand_id
1 'polypeptide(L)'
;MIDGYLHERFADAIRSIEIAEKDRGGIGTYNEKTLHAVLKNFFEPDSAYHEIPVNNYIADIKNSDGIIEIQTSGFGTIRDRLEVFLSLSDVTVVYP
;
A
#
# COMPACT_ATOMS: atom_id res chain seq x y z
N MET A 1 -15.24 2.91 -11.41
CA MET A 1 -15.72 4.09 -10.68
C MET A 1 -15.68 3.80 -9.19
N ILE A 2 -15.06 4.66 -8.43
CA ILE A 2 -15.03 4.54 -6.97
C ILE A 2 -16.37 5.04 -6.44
N ASP A 3 -17.08 4.21 -5.68
CA ASP A 3 -18.31 4.64 -5.06
C ASP A 3 -18.04 5.58 -3.86
N GLY A 4 -19.09 6.16 -3.27
CA GLY A 4 -18.95 7.12 -2.18
C GLY A 4 -18.21 6.55 -0.97
N TYR A 5 -18.44 5.29 -0.67
CA TYR A 5 -17.80 4.62 0.46
C TYR A 5 -16.28 4.52 0.27
N LEU A 6 -15.84 4.09 -0.91
CA LEU A 6 -14.41 3.97 -1.19
C LEU A 6 -13.74 5.33 -1.23
N HIS A 7 -14.42 6.35 -1.73
CA HIS A 7 -13.90 7.71 -1.74
C HIS A 7 -13.70 8.23 -0.31
N GLU A 8 -14.65 7.99 0.59
CA GLU A 8 -14.53 8.38 1.98
C GLU A 8 -13.40 7.66 2.68
N ARG A 9 -13.21 6.36 2.42
CA ARG A 9 -12.10 5.60 2.98
C ARG A 9 -10.75 6.16 2.56
N PHE A 10 -10.62 6.55 1.30
CA PHE A 10 -9.39 7.15 0.80
C PHE A 10 -9.13 8.50 1.48
N ALA A 11 -10.15 9.34 1.60
CA ALA A 11 -10.03 10.62 2.29
C ALA A 11 -9.64 10.46 3.75
N ASP A 12 -10.20 9.47 4.43
CA ASP A 12 -9.87 9.18 5.83
C ASP A 12 -8.43 8.69 5.97
N ALA A 13 -7.96 7.86 5.05
CA ALA A 13 -6.57 7.39 5.05
C ALA A 13 -5.59 8.56 4.87
N ILE A 14 -5.87 9.46 3.94
CA ILE A 14 -5.06 10.67 3.72
C ILE A 14 -5.04 11.51 4.99
N ARG A 15 -6.19 11.74 5.58
CA ARG A 15 -6.31 12.57 6.79
C ARG A 15 -5.49 11.99 7.94
N SER A 16 -5.54 10.68 8.13
CA SER A 16 -4.79 10.01 9.18
C SER A 16 -3.29 10.18 9.01
N ILE A 17 -2.80 10.08 7.78
CA ILE A 17 -1.38 10.27 7.48
C ILE A 17 -0.98 11.72 7.64
N GLU A 18 -1.81 12.68 7.21
CA GLU A 18 -1.55 14.11 7.39
C GLU A 18 -1.40 14.47 8.86
N ILE A 19 -2.26 13.95 9.73
CA ILE A 19 -2.17 14.17 11.16
C ILE A 19 -0.84 13.63 11.70
N ALA A 20 -0.47 12.42 11.32
CA ALA A 20 0.79 11.82 11.76
C ALA A 20 2.01 12.60 11.28
N GLU A 21 2.00 13.07 10.03
CA GLU A 21 3.09 13.90 9.49
C GLU A 21 3.19 15.22 10.22
N LYS A 22 2.07 15.84 10.54
CA LYS A 22 2.03 17.10 11.26
C LYS A 22 2.60 16.97 12.67
N ASP A 23 2.27 15.87 13.35
CA ASP A 23 2.78 15.59 14.69
C ASP A 23 4.30 15.41 14.69
N ARG A 24 4.86 14.96 13.60
CA ARG A 24 6.31 14.81 13.44
C ARG A 24 6.99 16.07 12.91
N GLY A 25 6.24 17.16 12.76
CA GLY A 25 6.76 18.39 12.23
C GLY A 25 6.92 18.44 10.72
N GLY A 26 6.44 17.42 10.03
CA GLY A 26 6.44 17.39 8.58
C GLY A 26 5.34 18.24 8.02
N ILE A 27 5.61 18.93 6.93
CA ILE A 27 4.61 19.74 6.25
C ILE A 27 4.42 19.23 4.83
N GLY A 28 3.35 18.71 4.61
CA GLY A 28 2.50 18.90 3.52
C GLY A 28 2.81 18.41 2.12
N THR A 29 3.96 18.07 1.64
CA THR A 29 4.07 17.42 0.33
C THR A 29 4.20 15.92 0.53
N TYR A 30 3.30 15.16 -0.12
CA TYR A 30 3.38 13.71 -0.06
C TYR A 30 4.58 13.24 -0.89
N ASN A 31 5.59 12.70 -0.22
CA ASN A 31 6.67 11.98 -0.88
C ASN A 31 6.22 10.53 -1.17
N GLU A 32 7.06 9.76 -1.83
CA GLU A 32 6.74 8.37 -2.18
C GLU A 32 6.41 7.52 -0.94
N LYS A 33 7.14 7.71 0.14
CA LYS A 33 6.93 6.97 1.38
C LYS A 33 5.56 7.25 1.98
N THR A 34 5.15 8.51 2.01
CA THR A 34 3.85 8.92 2.53
C THR A 34 2.73 8.39 1.63
N LEU A 35 2.87 8.53 0.33
CA LEU A 35 1.89 8.02 -0.63
C LEU A 35 1.74 6.50 -0.50
N HIS A 36 2.84 5.78 -0.36
CA HIS A 36 2.82 4.34 -0.15
C HIS A 36 2.03 3.98 1.11
N ALA A 37 2.26 4.70 2.21
CA ALA A 37 1.55 4.46 3.46
C ALA A 37 0.05 4.75 3.34
N VAL A 38 -0.32 5.82 2.67
CA VAL A 38 -1.72 6.18 2.43
C VAL A 38 -2.43 5.07 1.65
N LEU A 39 -1.83 4.64 0.55
CA LEU A 39 -2.43 3.62 -0.31
C LEU A 39 -2.52 2.27 0.41
N LYS A 40 -1.51 1.93 1.19
CA LYS A 40 -1.53 0.70 1.98
C LYS A 40 -2.72 0.70 2.95
N ASN A 41 -2.94 1.80 3.65
CA ASN A 41 -4.08 1.92 4.56
C ASN A 41 -5.43 1.96 3.83
N PHE A 42 -5.45 2.54 2.65
CA PHE A 42 -6.67 2.56 1.84
C PHE A 42 -7.09 1.16 1.40
N PHE A 43 -6.14 0.37 0.87
CA PHE A 43 -6.46 -0.96 0.34
C PHE A 43 -6.62 -2.00 1.44
N GLU A 44 -5.93 -1.84 2.57
CA GLU A 44 -6.09 -2.71 3.73
C GLU A 44 -5.98 -1.89 5.01
N PRO A 45 -7.11 -1.55 5.66
CA PRO A 45 -7.08 -0.75 6.89
C PRO A 45 -6.45 -1.46 8.09
N ASP A 46 -6.42 -2.80 8.08
CA ASP A 46 -5.87 -3.56 9.20
C ASP A 46 -4.36 -3.76 9.03
N SER A 47 -3.57 -3.12 9.87
CA SER A 47 -2.12 -3.18 9.82
C SER A 47 -1.54 -4.58 10.07
N ALA A 48 -2.34 -5.49 10.63
CA ALA A 48 -1.90 -6.88 10.81
C ALA A 48 -1.63 -7.59 9.46
N TYR A 49 -2.18 -7.08 8.37
CA TYR A 49 -1.97 -7.61 7.03
C TYR A 49 -0.94 -6.83 6.21
N HIS A 50 -0.27 -5.87 6.83
CA HIS A 50 0.78 -5.08 6.18
C HIS A 50 2.16 -5.70 6.40
N GLU A 51 3.06 -5.52 5.44
CA GLU A 51 4.47 -5.90 5.55
C GLU A 51 4.62 -7.37 5.93
N ILE A 52 4.00 -8.25 5.18
CA ILE A 52 3.97 -9.69 5.47
C ILE A 52 5.12 -10.40 4.76
N PRO A 53 5.98 -11.12 5.50
CA PRO A 53 7.05 -11.90 4.87
C PRO A 53 6.49 -13.01 3.97
N VAL A 54 7.01 -13.07 2.75
CA VAL A 54 6.65 -14.11 1.77
C VAL A 54 7.96 -14.57 1.13
N ASN A 55 8.42 -15.75 1.51
CA ASN A 55 9.74 -16.26 1.13
C ASN A 55 10.83 -15.27 1.52
N ASN A 56 11.67 -14.81 0.57
CA ASN A 56 12.75 -13.86 0.83
C ASN A 56 12.32 -12.41 0.69
N TYR A 57 11.04 -12.17 0.48
CA TYR A 57 10.50 -10.83 0.21
C TYR A 57 9.48 -10.45 1.26
N ILE A 58 9.11 -9.18 1.28
CA ILE A 58 8.05 -8.66 2.15
C ILE A 58 6.97 -8.09 1.24
N ALA A 59 5.76 -8.65 1.35
CA ALA A 59 4.60 -8.13 0.61
C ALA A 59 4.04 -6.90 1.31
N ASP A 60 3.68 -5.88 0.56
CA ASP A 60 3.08 -4.67 1.15
C ASP A 60 1.80 -5.02 1.89
N ILE A 61 0.95 -5.81 1.27
CA ILE A 61 -0.30 -6.30 1.86
C ILE A 61 -0.46 -7.77 1.48
N LYS A 62 -0.81 -8.60 2.45
CA LYS A 62 -1.24 -9.98 2.19
C LYS A 62 -2.42 -10.29 3.08
N ASN A 63 -3.57 -10.55 2.48
CA ASN A 63 -4.81 -10.87 3.18
C ASN A 63 -5.53 -12.04 2.49
N SER A 64 -6.78 -12.29 2.86
CA SER A 64 -7.58 -13.37 2.30
C SER A 64 -7.83 -13.25 0.79
N ASP A 65 -7.73 -12.04 0.25
CA ASP A 65 -7.93 -11.78 -1.17
C ASP A 65 -6.65 -11.94 -1.99
N GLY A 66 -5.51 -12.13 -1.34
CA GLY A 66 -4.22 -12.30 -2.00
C GLY A 66 -3.20 -11.25 -1.58
N ILE A 67 -2.27 -10.97 -2.49
CA ILE A 67 -1.19 -10.00 -2.26
C ILE A 67 -1.49 -8.73 -3.05
N ILE A 68 -1.30 -7.58 -2.40
CA ILE A 68 -1.39 -6.27 -3.05
C ILE A 68 -0.04 -5.60 -2.90
N GLU A 69 0.57 -5.24 -4.03
CA GLU A 69 1.83 -4.52 -4.08
C GLU A 69 1.59 -3.09 -4.56
N ILE A 70 2.13 -2.14 -3.82
CA ILE A 70 1.98 -0.72 -4.15
C ILE A 70 3.30 -0.21 -4.70
N GLN A 71 3.29 0.19 -5.97
CA GLN A 71 4.49 0.61 -6.68
C GLN A 71 4.42 2.10 -6.95
N THR A 72 5.23 2.86 -6.23
CA THR A 72 5.27 4.32 -6.33
C THR A 72 6.41 4.83 -7.21
N SER A 73 7.29 3.95 -7.66
CA SER A 73 8.39 4.27 -8.57
C SER A 73 8.51 3.19 -9.64
N GLY A 74 9.59 3.19 -10.42
CA GLY A 74 9.73 2.30 -11.56
C GLY A 74 9.67 0.80 -11.24
N PHE A 75 9.37 0.00 -12.25
CA PHE A 75 9.13 -1.43 -12.10
C PHE A 75 10.41 -2.29 -12.15
N GLY A 76 11.58 -1.68 -12.32
CA GLY A 76 12.82 -2.41 -12.58
C GLY A 76 13.21 -3.45 -11.54
N THR A 77 12.82 -3.25 -10.27
CA THR A 77 13.21 -4.13 -9.16
C THR A 77 12.08 -5.01 -8.65
N ILE A 78 10.89 -4.91 -9.23
CA ILE A 78 9.71 -5.63 -8.73
C ILE A 78 9.52 -7.00 -9.39
N ARG A 79 10.14 -7.23 -10.52
CA ARG A 79 9.88 -8.40 -11.36
C ARG A 79 10.08 -9.73 -10.63
N ASP A 80 11.23 -9.91 -10.01
CA ASP A 80 11.56 -11.18 -9.36
C ASP A 80 10.61 -11.45 -8.19
N ARG A 81 10.29 -10.39 -7.44
CA ARG A 81 9.35 -10.47 -6.33
C ARG A 81 7.96 -10.86 -6.82
N LEU A 82 7.50 -10.26 -7.91
CA LEU A 82 6.20 -10.59 -8.50
C LEU A 82 6.13 -12.05 -8.94
N GLU A 83 7.20 -12.57 -9.53
CA GLU A 83 7.22 -13.97 -9.95
C GLU A 83 7.01 -14.91 -8.76
N VAL A 84 7.66 -14.63 -7.64
CA VAL A 84 7.49 -15.42 -6.42
C VAL A 84 6.06 -15.29 -5.89
N PHE A 85 5.55 -14.09 -5.79
CA PHE A 85 4.20 -13.85 -5.27
C PHE A 85 3.13 -14.51 -6.12
N LEU A 86 3.25 -14.41 -7.45
CA LEU A 86 2.29 -15.01 -8.37
C LEU A 86 2.26 -16.53 -8.31
N SER A 87 3.37 -17.15 -7.94
CA SER A 87 3.40 -18.61 -7.76
C SER A 87 2.64 -19.06 -6.52
N LEU A 88 2.34 -18.16 -5.59
CA LEU A 88 1.76 -18.49 -4.30
C LEU A 88 0.34 -17.96 -4.12
N SER A 89 -0.03 -16.90 -4.82
CA SER A 89 -1.28 -16.20 -4.56
C SER A 89 -1.66 -15.33 -5.75
N ASP A 90 -2.89 -14.83 -5.75
CA ASP A 90 -3.27 -13.75 -6.66
C ASP A 90 -2.54 -12.47 -6.24
N VAL A 91 -2.12 -11.68 -7.21
CA VAL A 91 -1.39 -10.44 -6.96
C VAL A 91 -2.03 -9.29 -7.69
N THR A 92 -2.26 -8.20 -6.98
CA THR A 92 -2.70 -6.93 -7.54
C THR A 92 -1.57 -5.92 -7.39
N VAL A 93 -1.20 -5.26 -8.47
CA VAL A 93 -0.22 -4.19 -8.44
C VAL A 93 -0.95 -2.86 -8.58
N VAL A 94 -0.73 -1.98 -7.60
CA VAL A 94 -1.29 -0.63 -7.61
C VAL A 94 -0.19 0.33 -8.01
N TYR A 95 -0.39 1.02 -9.12
CA TYR A 95 0.55 2.02 -9.63
C TYR A 95 -0.20 3.35 -9.72
N PRO A 96 -0.01 4.20 -8.71
CA PRO A 96 -0.73 5.47 -8.66
C PRO A 96 -0.26 6.50 -9.69
#